data_029704d182eac98e16c9af4b905ca6b9
#
_entry.id   029704d182eac98e16c9af4b905ca6b9
#
_cell.length_a   1.000
_cell.length_b   1.000
_cell.length_c   1.000
_cell.angle_alpha   90.00
_cell.angle_beta   90.00
_cell.angle_gamma   90.00
#
_symmetry.space_group_name_H-M   'P 1'
#
loop_
_entity.id
_entity.type
_entity.pdbx_description
1 polymer ?
#
loop_
_entity_poly.entity_id
_entity_poly.type
_entity_poly.pdbx_seq_one_letter_code
_entity_poly.pdbx_strand_id
1 'polypeptide(L)'
;LLQLDIYDGTIWTYDIWNNTNGDINWQSTTIDLSAYAGLSYVILSWTGYTIGWQSDICLDELLIEDANPSAPFVVDTYPYEEGFDLEPNASTACCTDVSLISTGWSNGSGDDCDWKPRDVNTPSLNTGPSEDESGSGSYLYMEASGCYSKTAYLLSPKFDFTQETSPFIQFYYHMYGSTVSLMTLEWSLDQVQWFPAWSQSGDQGNAWQLGFADLPILKGAEVYFRITGTTGSNYESDMGFDGFQGFGGGQPLPVDLVSFSGELNPSESAVVLNWVIASQVNNDFFEIERSVDIEEWETIDIIEGAGTVNVEMTYNTLDYNPVTGVSYYRLKQTDHNGDYKTFNPIAITIQAPPPHILNKLINTMGQEVDDSYNGLIIEIWQDGTSTKRYKLNKQ
;
A
#
# COMPACT_ATOMS: atom_id res chain seq x y z
N LEU A 1 -12.41 -47.47 -14.13
CA LEU A 1 -12.84 -46.91 -12.87
C LEU A 1 -12.13 -45.57 -12.68
N LEU A 2 -12.87 -44.49 -12.45
CA LEU A 2 -12.41 -43.24 -11.89
C LEU A 2 -12.99 -43.12 -10.47
N GLN A 3 -12.15 -42.84 -9.50
CA GLN A 3 -12.49 -42.80 -8.08
C GLN A 3 -12.03 -41.47 -7.47
N LEU A 4 -12.84 -40.90 -6.58
CA LEU A 4 -12.50 -39.75 -5.78
C LEU A 4 -12.36 -40.15 -4.31
N ASP A 5 -11.25 -39.79 -3.73
CA ASP A 5 -10.94 -39.92 -2.31
C ASP A 5 -10.74 -38.51 -1.70
N ILE A 6 -11.00 -38.37 -0.39
CA ILE A 6 -10.83 -37.12 0.30
C ILE A 6 -10.05 -37.31 1.60
N TYR A 7 -9.15 -36.31 1.91
CA TYR A 7 -8.45 -36.20 3.17
C TYR A 7 -8.94 -34.96 3.92
N ASP A 8 -9.39 -35.14 5.15
CA ASP A 8 -10.02 -34.11 5.97
C ASP A 8 -9.06 -33.36 6.91
N GLY A 9 -7.74 -33.54 6.75
CA GLY A 9 -6.70 -33.03 7.65
C GLY A 9 -6.26 -34.04 8.71
N THR A 10 -7.00 -35.15 8.90
CA THR A 10 -6.70 -36.20 9.87
C THR A 10 -6.68 -37.59 9.24
N ILE A 11 -7.64 -37.90 8.40
CA ILE A 11 -7.80 -39.24 7.84
C ILE A 11 -8.25 -39.18 6.37
N TRP A 12 -7.91 -40.18 5.58
CA TRP A 12 -8.41 -40.41 4.25
C TRP A 12 -9.75 -41.15 4.29
N THR A 13 -10.75 -40.63 3.61
CA THR A 13 -12.00 -41.34 3.27
C THR A 13 -11.91 -41.70 1.81
N TYR A 14 -11.92 -43.01 1.53
CA TYR A 14 -11.77 -43.56 0.20
C TYR A 14 -13.12 -43.80 -0.46
N ASP A 15 -13.13 -43.66 -1.79
CA ASP A 15 -14.28 -44.02 -2.61
C ASP A 15 -15.56 -43.24 -2.28
N ILE A 16 -15.39 -41.93 -1.99
CA ILE A 16 -16.53 -41.04 -1.73
C ILE A 16 -17.39 -40.87 -3.00
N TRP A 17 -16.80 -41.10 -4.16
CA TRP A 17 -17.46 -41.19 -5.44
C TRP A 17 -16.65 -42.08 -6.39
N ASN A 18 -17.34 -42.87 -7.22
CA ASN A 18 -16.70 -43.63 -8.29
C ASN A 18 -17.58 -43.72 -9.54
N ASN A 19 -16.95 -43.91 -10.69
CA ASN A 19 -17.61 -44.19 -11.95
C ASN A 19 -16.87 -45.34 -12.68
N THR A 20 -17.62 -46.40 -12.99
CA THR A 20 -17.12 -47.55 -13.72
C THR A 20 -17.71 -47.66 -15.15
N ASN A 21 -18.51 -46.68 -15.58
CA ASN A 21 -19.17 -46.72 -16.88
C ASN A 21 -18.16 -46.34 -17.98
N GLY A 22 -18.06 -47.18 -18.97
CA GLY A 22 -17.27 -46.96 -20.19
C GLY A 22 -18.06 -46.15 -21.21
N ASP A 23 -18.33 -44.89 -20.94
CA ASP A 23 -18.97 -43.99 -21.88
C ASP A 23 -17.93 -43.25 -22.73
N ILE A 24 -18.22 -43.01 -23.99
CA ILE A 24 -17.35 -42.26 -24.92
C ILE A 24 -17.64 -40.74 -24.91
N ASN A 25 -18.69 -40.31 -24.23
CA ASN A 25 -19.04 -38.90 -24.10
C ASN A 25 -18.66 -38.38 -22.74
N TRP A 26 -18.38 -37.08 -22.65
CA TRP A 26 -18.21 -36.36 -21.38
C TRP A 26 -19.45 -36.52 -20.52
N GLN A 27 -19.25 -36.88 -19.25
CA GLN A 27 -20.29 -36.99 -18.24
C GLN A 27 -20.03 -35.95 -17.18
N SER A 28 -21.05 -35.16 -16.84
CA SER A 28 -21.01 -34.27 -15.70
C SER A 28 -21.58 -34.97 -14.47
N THR A 29 -20.95 -34.75 -13.32
CA THR A 29 -21.45 -35.28 -12.04
C THR A 29 -21.24 -34.24 -10.96
N THR A 30 -22.15 -34.22 -9.98
CA THR A 30 -22.03 -33.43 -8.79
C THR A 30 -21.84 -34.36 -7.59
N ILE A 31 -20.83 -34.03 -6.76
CA ILE A 31 -20.50 -34.81 -5.57
C ILE A 31 -20.73 -33.95 -4.36
N ASP A 32 -21.56 -34.38 -3.42
CA ASP A 32 -21.85 -33.66 -2.20
C ASP A 32 -20.66 -33.78 -1.22
N LEU A 33 -20.05 -32.68 -0.88
CA LEU A 33 -18.94 -32.55 0.07
C LEU A 33 -19.38 -31.85 1.38
N SER A 34 -20.67 -31.70 1.62
CA SER A 34 -21.22 -30.98 2.81
C SER A 34 -20.74 -31.55 4.14
N ALA A 35 -20.39 -32.84 4.19
CA ALA A 35 -19.82 -33.47 5.38
C ALA A 35 -18.44 -32.93 5.78
N TYR A 36 -17.76 -32.19 4.89
CA TYR A 36 -16.43 -31.61 5.09
C TYR A 36 -16.49 -30.09 5.23
N ALA A 37 -17.67 -29.50 5.26
CA ALA A 37 -17.86 -28.07 5.44
C ALA A 37 -17.30 -27.59 6.81
N GLY A 38 -16.65 -26.42 6.82
CA GLY A 38 -16.05 -25.84 8.02
C GLY A 38 -14.65 -26.36 8.39
N LEU A 39 -14.06 -27.24 7.60
CA LEU A 39 -12.65 -27.64 7.73
C LEU A 39 -11.76 -26.56 7.12
N SER A 40 -10.56 -26.36 7.72
CA SER A 40 -9.57 -25.39 7.20
C SER A 40 -9.07 -25.72 5.80
N TYR A 41 -9.05 -27.00 5.45
CA TYR A 41 -8.72 -27.50 4.12
C TYR A 41 -9.16 -28.95 3.96
N VAL A 42 -9.31 -29.38 2.71
CA VAL A 42 -9.44 -30.78 2.31
C VAL A 42 -8.51 -31.05 1.14
N ILE A 43 -8.08 -32.30 0.98
CA ILE A 43 -7.31 -32.73 -0.20
C ILE A 43 -8.20 -33.72 -0.98
N LEU A 44 -8.43 -33.42 -2.25
CA LEU A 44 -9.11 -34.33 -3.18
C LEU A 44 -8.09 -35.14 -3.96
N SER A 45 -8.27 -36.45 -4.02
CA SER A 45 -7.42 -37.35 -4.78
C SER A 45 -8.23 -38.11 -5.81
N TRP A 46 -7.90 -37.92 -7.07
CA TRP A 46 -8.52 -38.63 -8.18
C TRP A 46 -7.64 -39.82 -8.60
N THR A 47 -8.20 -41.01 -8.55
CA THR A 47 -7.50 -42.24 -8.95
C THR A 47 -8.19 -42.89 -10.12
N GLY A 48 -7.45 -43.05 -11.23
CA GLY A 48 -7.91 -43.72 -12.43
C GLY A 48 -7.34 -45.14 -12.55
N TYR A 49 -8.19 -46.14 -12.75
CA TYR A 49 -7.79 -47.52 -13.02
C TYR A 49 -8.18 -47.92 -14.44
N THR A 50 -7.21 -48.25 -15.27
CA THR A 50 -7.41 -48.73 -16.63
C THR A 50 -7.12 -50.24 -16.70
N ILE A 51 -7.84 -50.96 -17.55
CA ILE A 51 -7.70 -52.41 -17.71
C ILE A 51 -7.28 -52.81 -19.13
N GLY A 52 -6.48 -52.01 -19.77
CA GLY A 52 -5.95 -52.32 -21.10
C GLY A 52 -5.74 -51.08 -21.97
N TRP A 53 -5.20 -51.27 -23.14
CA TRP A 53 -4.83 -50.18 -24.07
C TRP A 53 -6.04 -49.44 -24.70
N GLN A 54 -7.27 -49.91 -24.48
CA GLN A 54 -8.51 -49.29 -24.94
C GLN A 54 -9.25 -48.54 -23.83
N SER A 55 -8.56 -48.19 -22.74
CA SER A 55 -9.18 -47.60 -21.54
C SER A 55 -8.49 -46.26 -21.21
N ASP A 56 -8.90 -45.21 -21.86
CA ASP A 56 -8.48 -43.85 -21.48
C ASP A 56 -9.49 -43.24 -20.54
N ILE A 57 -8.99 -42.45 -19.54
CA ILE A 57 -9.81 -41.76 -18.57
C ILE A 57 -9.37 -40.30 -18.64
N CYS A 58 -10.33 -39.38 -18.81
CA CYS A 58 -10.11 -37.95 -18.81
C CYS A 58 -10.93 -37.29 -17.70
N LEU A 59 -10.38 -36.27 -17.07
CA LEU A 59 -11.04 -35.40 -16.10
C LEU A 59 -10.85 -33.98 -16.59
N ASP A 60 -11.91 -33.17 -16.56
CA ASP A 60 -11.89 -31.79 -16.99
C ASP A 60 -12.94 -30.98 -16.20
N GLU A 61 -12.79 -29.68 -16.15
CA GLU A 61 -13.71 -28.72 -15.52
C GLU A 61 -14.10 -29.11 -14.08
N LEU A 62 -13.11 -29.26 -13.19
CA LEU A 62 -13.38 -29.47 -11.77
C LEU A 62 -13.82 -28.14 -11.15
N LEU A 63 -15.09 -28.03 -10.76
CA LEU A 63 -15.65 -26.90 -10.05
C LEU A 63 -16.00 -27.32 -8.61
N ILE A 64 -15.59 -26.55 -7.62
CA ILE A 64 -15.97 -26.75 -6.22
C ILE A 64 -16.84 -25.57 -5.82
N GLU A 65 -18.10 -25.83 -5.51
CA GLU A 65 -19.08 -24.82 -5.16
C GLU A 65 -19.63 -25.08 -3.74
N ASP A 66 -20.00 -24.03 -3.03
CA ASP A 66 -20.79 -24.16 -1.82
C ASP A 66 -22.22 -24.59 -2.20
N ALA A 67 -22.66 -25.75 -1.70
CA ALA A 67 -24.01 -26.28 -1.96
C ALA A 67 -25.13 -25.45 -1.30
N ASN A 68 -24.79 -24.43 -0.53
CA ASN A 68 -25.76 -23.51 0.07
C ASN A 68 -25.61 -22.07 -0.51
N PRO A 69 -26.06 -21.83 -1.75
CA PRO A 69 -25.92 -20.54 -2.42
C PRO A 69 -26.79 -19.44 -1.76
N SER A 70 -27.42 -19.71 -0.61
CA SER A 70 -28.26 -18.75 0.09
C SER A 70 -27.53 -17.88 1.12
N ALA A 71 -26.30 -18.22 1.49
CA ALA A 71 -25.47 -17.33 2.30
C ALA A 71 -24.52 -16.56 1.36
N PRO A 72 -24.62 -15.24 1.28
CA PRO A 72 -23.66 -14.46 0.49
C PRO A 72 -22.26 -14.67 1.08
N PHE A 73 -21.25 -14.79 0.20
CA PHE A 73 -19.86 -14.81 0.64
C PHE A 73 -19.57 -13.53 1.44
N VAL A 74 -19.05 -13.69 2.65
CA VAL A 74 -18.71 -12.59 3.55
C VAL A 74 -17.23 -12.64 3.86
N VAL A 75 -16.56 -11.53 3.67
CA VAL A 75 -15.17 -11.32 4.08
C VAL A 75 -15.15 -10.91 5.55
N ASP A 76 -14.68 -11.80 6.42
CA ASP A 76 -14.58 -11.61 7.88
C ASP A 76 -13.15 -11.84 8.41
N THR A 77 -12.21 -12.09 7.52
CA THR A 77 -10.80 -12.32 7.82
C THR A 77 -9.94 -11.30 7.08
N TYR A 78 -9.04 -10.64 7.79
CA TYR A 78 -8.18 -9.57 7.27
C TYR A 78 -6.70 -9.84 7.53
N PRO A 79 -5.76 -9.40 6.62
CA PRO A 79 -6.07 -8.72 5.37
C PRO A 79 -6.80 -9.65 4.38
N TYR A 80 -7.72 -9.09 3.59
CA TYR A 80 -8.33 -9.73 2.43
C TYR A 80 -7.62 -9.24 1.17
N GLU A 81 -7.40 -10.13 0.22
CA GLU A 81 -6.77 -9.80 -1.07
C GLU A 81 -7.54 -10.47 -2.23
N GLU A 82 -7.75 -9.73 -3.32
CA GLU A 82 -8.28 -10.22 -4.58
C GLU A 82 -7.51 -9.56 -5.74
N GLY A 83 -6.71 -10.35 -6.44
CA GLY A 83 -5.90 -9.92 -7.59
C GLY A 83 -6.50 -10.30 -8.93
N PHE A 84 -7.66 -10.98 -8.94
CA PHE A 84 -8.30 -11.44 -10.18
C PHE A 84 -7.43 -12.35 -11.08
N ASP A 85 -6.27 -12.79 -10.60
CA ASP A 85 -5.25 -13.53 -11.36
C ASP A 85 -5.75 -14.79 -12.08
N LEU A 86 -6.79 -15.42 -11.55
CA LEU A 86 -7.34 -16.66 -12.09
C LEU A 86 -8.50 -16.41 -13.06
N GLU A 87 -8.89 -15.16 -13.28
CA GLU A 87 -9.96 -14.84 -14.22
C GLU A 87 -9.54 -15.14 -15.65
N PRO A 88 -10.35 -15.89 -16.42
CA PRO A 88 -10.04 -16.17 -17.82
C PRO A 88 -10.27 -14.94 -18.69
N ASN A 89 -9.47 -14.77 -19.73
CA ASN A 89 -9.63 -13.69 -20.69
C ASN A 89 -11.05 -13.63 -21.27
N ALA A 90 -11.69 -12.47 -21.14
CA ALA A 90 -13.00 -12.24 -21.75
C ALA A 90 -12.90 -11.73 -23.18
N SER A 91 -14.05 -11.67 -23.85
CA SER A 91 -14.19 -11.07 -25.17
C SER A 91 -13.82 -9.59 -25.12
N THR A 92 -13.06 -9.10 -26.10
CA THR A 92 -12.72 -7.69 -26.29
C THR A 92 -13.85 -6.86 -26.92
N ALA A 93 -14.98 -7.48 -27.27
CA ALA A 93 -16.11 -6.75 -27.83
C ALA A 93 -16.75 -5.82 -26.79
N CYS A 94 -17.11 -4.62 -27.21
CA CYS A 94 -17.75 -3.61 -26.37
C CYS A 94 -19.01 -4.16 -25.69
N CYS A 95 -19.17 -3.84 -24.39
CA CYS A 95 -20.38 -4.07 -23.59
C CYS A 95 -20.98 -5.49 -23.75
N THR A 96 -20.13 -6.50 -23.64
CA THR A 96 -20.56 -7.91 -23.56
C THR A 96 -20.65 -8.30 -22.10
N ASP A 97 -21.68 -9.06 -21.73
CA ASP A 97 -21.84 -9.59 -20.38
C ASP A 97 -20.67 -10.54 -20.05
N VAL A 98 -20.13 -10.39 -18.83
CA VAL A 98 -19.02 -11.18 -18.30
C VAL A 98 -19.36 -11.65 -16.89
N SER A 99 -19.28 -12.96 -16.68
CA SER A 99 -19.34 -13.53 -15.32
C SER A 99 -17.93 -13.72 -14.79
N LEU A 100 -17.67 -13.22 -13.59
CA LEU A 100 -16.40 -13.42 -12.90
C LEU A 100 -16.43 -14.72 -12.11
N ILE A 101 -15.25 -15.35 -11.95
CA ILE A 101 -15.07 -16.55 -11.12
C ILE A 101 -14.53 -16.23 -9.71
N SER A 102 -14.00 -15.05 -9.49
CA SER A 102 -13.54 -14.57 -8.19
C SER A 102 -14.69 -14.55 -7.17
N THR A 103 -14.47 -15.22 -6.04
CA THR A 103 -15.55 -15.51 -5.08
C THR A 103 -16.21 -14.26 -4.51
N GLY A 104 -17.50 -14.13 -4.74
CA GLY A 104 -18.32 -13.03 -4.25
C GLY A 104 -18.22 -11.74 -5.06
N TRP A 105 -17.30 -11.64 -6.04
CA TRP A 105 -17.23 -10.52 -6.98
C TRP A 105 -18.16 -10.71 -8.15
N SER A 106 -18.73 -9.64 -8.64
CA SER A 106 -19.63 -9.69 -9.79
C SER A 106 -19.70 -8.36 -10.51
N ASN A 107 -19.96 -8.40 -11.81
CA ASN A 107 -20.40 -7.22 -12.51
C ASN A 107 -21.78 -6.82 -12.05
N GLY A 108 -22.03 -5.52 -11.94
CA GLY A 108 -23.28 -4.95 -11.49
C GLY A 108 -24.39 -5.09 -12.52
N SER A 109 -25.56 -4.58 -12.17
CA SER A 109 -26.68 -4.46 -13.07
C SER A 109 -27.22 -3.04 -13.08
N GLY A 110 -27.80 -2.62 -14.21
CA GLY A 110 -28.35 -1.27 -14.36
C GLY A 110 -27.34 -0.22 -14.80
N ASP A 111 -26.16 -0.65 -15.20
CA ASP A 111 -25.11 0.10 -15.90
C ASP A 111 -25.11 -0.18 -17.41
N ASP A 112 -24.06 0.22 -18.10
CA ASP A 112 -23.97 0.07 -19.55
C ASP A 112 -23.15 -1.12 -20.01
N CYS A 113 -22.11 -1.50 -19.25
CA CYS A 113 -21.07 -2.45 -19.64
C CYS A 113 -20.49 -3.18 -18.43
N ASP A 114 -19.75 -4.25 -18.69
CA ASP A 114 -19.05 -5.04 -17.67
C ASP A 114 -17.55 -4.75 -17.64
N TRP A 115 -16.96 -4.87 -16.44
CA TRP A 115 -15.54 -5.03 -16.25
C TRP A 115 -15.10 -6.39 -16.77
N LYS A 116 -13.97 -6.45 -17.46
CA LYS A 116 -13.51 -7.61 -18.22
C LYS A 116 -12.14 -8.07 -17.77
N PRO A 117 -11.95 -9.34 -17.46
CA PRO A 117 -10.64 -9.87 -17.15
C PRO A 117 -9.72 -9.97 -18.38
N ARG A 118 -8.42 -9.70 -18.15
CA ARG A 118 -7.39 -9.77 -19.18
C ARG A 118 -6.00 -9.99 -18.57
N ASP A 119 -5.18 -10.84 -19.22
CA ASP A 119 -3.81 -11.19 -18.82
C ASP A 119 -2.71 -10.62 -19.74
N VAL A 120 -3.09 -9.81 -20.71
CA VAL A 120 -2.21 -9.14 -21.69
C VAL A 120 -2.65 -7.68 -21.87
N ASN A 121 -1.93 -6.91 -22.68
CA ASN A 121 -2.30 -5.54 -22.98
C ASN A 121 -3.75 -5.36 -23.45
N THR A 122 -4.38 -4.22 -23.12
CA THR A 122 -5.69 -3.85 -23.68
C THR A 122 -5.62 -3.77 -25.21
N PRO A 123 -6.75 -3.98 -25.92
CA PRO A 123 -6.72 -4.05 -27.39
C PRO A 123 -6.34 -2.75 -28.08
N SER A 124 -6.58 -1.63 -27.44
CA SER A 124 -6.39 -0.28 -28.02
C SER A 124 -4.96 0.22 -27.77
N LEU A 125 -4.45 1.02 -28.69
CA LEU A 125 -3.12 1.64 -28.54
C LEU A 125 -3.23 2.94 -27.74
N ASN A 126 -2.17 3.26 -26.98
CA ASN A 126 -2.03 4.49 -26.17
C ASN A 126 -3.10 4.64 -25.08
N THR A 127 -3.60 3.54 -24.55
CA THR A 127 -4.61 3.53 -23.49
C THR A 127 -4.57 2.20 -22.74
N GLY A 128 -5.00 2.21 -21.49
CA GLY A 128 -5.07 1.04 -20.62
C GLY A 128 -3.75 0.40 -20.27
N PRO A 129 -3.75 -0.59 -19.39
CA PRO A 129 -2.54 -1.33 -18.98
C PRO A 129 -2.00 -2.26 -20.07
N SER A 130 -0.69 -2.54 -20.01
CA SER A 130 -0.01 -3.50 -20.87
C SER A 130 0.13 -4.88 -20.25
N GLU A 131 -0.02 -4.99 -18.95
CA GLU A 131 0.11 -6.20 -18.15
C GLU A 131 -0.59 -5.99 -16.80
N ASP A 132 -0.75 -7.04 -16.04
CA ASP A 132 -1.19 -7.06 -14.66
C ASP A 132 -0.28 -6.20 -13.75
N GLU A 133 -0.78 -5.73 -12.61
CA GLU A 133 -0.02 -4.89 -11.67
C GLU A 133 1.22 -5.60 -11.15
N SER A 134 1.12 -6.88 -10.81
CA SER A 134 2.22 -7.72 -10.31
C SER A 134 3.19 -8.17 -11.40
N GLY A 135 2.84 -7.96 -12.67
CA GLY A 135 3.56 -8.43 -13.86
C GLY A 135 3.19 -9.85 -14.31
N SER A 136 2.23 -10.51 -13.65
CA SER A 136 1.75 -11.83 -14.04
C SER A 136 0.39 -12.14 -13.43
N GLY A 137 -0.58 -12.52 -14.23
CA GLY A 137 -1.95 -12.78 -13.83
C GLY A 137 -2.93 -12.05 -14.72
N SER A 138 -4.16 -11.96 -14.29
CA SER A 138 -5.22 -11.20 -14.95
C SER A 138 -5.62 -9.99 -14.09
N TYR A 139 -5.93 -8.91 -14.74
CA TYR A 139 -6.55 -7.72 -14.17
C TYR A 139 -7.93 -7.48 -14.78
N LEU A 140 -8.75 -6.65 -14.19
CA LEU A 140 -10.02 -6.22 -14.77
C LEU A 140 -9.84 -4.90 -15.53
N TYR A 141 -10.48 -4.76 -16.70
CA TYR A 141 -10.44 -3.53 -17.48
C TYR A 141 -11.79 -3.17 -18.08
N MET A 142 -11.97 -1.91 -18.40
CA MET A 142 -13.08 -1.41 -19.22
C MET A 142 -12.59 -1.14 -20.64
N GLU A 143 -13.26 -1.75 -21.64
CA GLU A 143 -13.01 -1.53 -23.05
C GLU A 143 -13.76 -0.28 -23.54
N ALA A 144 -13.00 0.70 -24.03
CA ALA A 144 -13.60 1.94 -24.52
C ALA A 144 -13.93 1.94 -26.01
N SER A 145 -13.30 1.08 -26.84
CA SER A 145 -13.52 1.06 -28.29
C SER A 145 -14.96 0.68 -28.66
N GLY A 146 -15.72 1.67 -29.11
CA GLY A 146 -17.15 1.52 -29.39
C GLY A 146 -18.05 1.64 -28.14
N CYS A 147 -17.47 1.80 -26.95
CA CYS A 147 -18.13 1.98 -25.65
C CYS A 147 -17.85 3.37 -25.07
N TYR A 148 -18.14 4.43 -25.81
CA TYR A 148 -17.86 5.80 -25.39
C TYR A 148 -18.89 6.32 -24.39
N SER A 149 -18.42 6.99 -23.34
CA SER A 149 -19.25 7.54 -22.27
C SER A 149 -20.17 6.50 -21.64
N LYS A 150 -19.62 5.31 -21.41
CA LYS A 150 -20.31 4.17 -20.82
C LYS A 150 -19.82 3.95 -19.39
N THR A 151 -20.72 3.47 -18.53
CA THR A 151 -20.46 3.17 -17.14
C THR A 151 -20.50 1.68 -16.89
N ALA A 152 -19.60 1.18 -16.05
CA ALA A 152 -19.58 -0.19 -15.57
C ALA A 152 -19.43 -0.24 -14.05
N TYR A 153 -20.16 -1.15 -13.40
CA TYR A 153 -20.12 -1.41 -11.98
C TYR A 153 -19.48 -2.77 -11.68
N LEU A 154 -18.46 -2.77 -10.83
CA LEU A 154 -17.92 -3.98 -10.24
C LEU A 154 -18.31 -4.02 -8.77
N LEU A 155 -18.97 -5.07 -8.32
CA LEU A 155 -19.46 -5.24 -6.96
C LEU A 155 -18.59 -6.22 -6.19
N SER A 156 -18.18 -5.85 -5.00
CA SER A 156 -17.44 -6.71 -4.08
C SER A 156 -18.36 -7.70 -3.34
N PRO A 157 -17.79 -8.76 -2.73
CA PRO A 157 -18.48 -9.45 -1.64
C PRO A 157 -18.84 -8.50 -0.49
N LYS A 158 -19.65 -8.99 0.47
CA LYS A 158 -19.89 -8.29 1.72
C LYS A 158 -18.66 -8.35 2.62
N PHE A 159 -18.23 -7.22 3.18
CA PHE A 159 -17.18 -7.12 4.19
C PHE A 159 -17.79 -6.94 5.58
N ASP A 160 -17.37 -7.74 6.55
CA ASP A 160 -17.77 -7.65 7.95
C ASP A 160 -16.68 -6.94 8.77
N PHE A 161 -16.85 -5.64 9.02
CA PHE A 161 -15.98 -4.85 9.89
C PHE A 161 -16.52 -4.72 11.32
N THR A 162 -17.44 -5.58 11.73
CA THR A 162 -18.09 -5.49 13.07
C THR A 162 -17.11 -5.60 14.22
N GLN A 163 -16.02 -6.33 14.05
CA GLN A 163 -14.96 -6.50 15.04
C GLN A 163 -13.71 -5.65 14.76
N GLU A 164 -13.73 -4.91 13.66
CA GLU A 164 -12.54 -4.19 13.18
C GLU A 164 -12.47 -2.77 13.75
N THR A 165 -11.26 -2.26 13.89
CA THR A 165 -11.00 -0.97 14.57
C THR A 165 -10.70 0.18 13.64
N SER A 166 -10.10 -0.09 12.50
CA SER A 166 -9.66 0.91 11.50
C SER A 166 -9.76 0.34 10.09
N PRO A 167 -10.98 0.16 9.55
CA PRO A 167 -11.16 -0.36 8.20
C PRO A 167 -10.57 0.59 7.15
N PHE A 168 -9.85 0.04 6.20
CA PHE A 168 -9.41 0.75 5.00
C PHE A 168 -9.32 -0.18 3.80
N ILE A 169 -9.36 0.40 2.60
CA ILE A 169 -9.25 -0.31 1.32
C ILE A 169 -8.06 0.25 0.54
N GLN A 170 -7.33 -0.66 -0.08
CA GLN A 170 -6.26 -0.37 -1.00
C GLN A 170 -6.49 -1.17 -2.28
N PHE A 171 -6.08 -0.64 -3.43
CA PHE A 171 -6.20 -1.29 -4.72
C PHE A 171 -5.28 -0.63 -5.74
N TYR A 172 -5.04 -1.30 -6.87
CA TYR A 172 -4.34 -0.69 -7.97
C TYR A 172 -5.30 -0.28 -9.07
N TYR A 173 -5.04 0.88 -9.68
CA TYR A 173 -5.79 1.38 -10.83
C TYR A 173 -4.85 1.87 -11.92
N HIS A 174 -5.27 1.75 -13.17
CA HIS A 174 -4.55 2.24 -14.33
C HIS A 174 -5.48 3.09 -15.17
N MET A 175 -5.12 4.36 -15.38
CA MET A 175 -5.92 5.34 -16.10
C MET A 175 -5.01 6.11 -17.05
N TYR A 176 -4.70 5.49 -18.19
CA TYR A 176 -3.85 6.06 -19.23
C TYR A 176 -4.62 6.25 -20.53
N GLY A 177 -4.55 7.46 -21.09
CA GLY A 177 -5.17 7.80 -22.37
C GLY A 177 -5.77 9.20 -22.40
N SER A 178 -5.80 9.79 -23.58
CA SER A 178 -6.13 11.22 -23.77
C SER A 178 -7.57 11.59 -23.39
N THR A 179 -8.46 10.61 -23.26
CA THR A 179 -9.88 10.83 -22.94
C THR A 179 -10.39 9.98 -21.79
N VAL A 180 -9.51 9.41 -20.99
CA VAL A 180 -9.89 8.70 -19.76
C VAL A 180 -10.77 9.62 -18.91
N SER A 181 -11.89 9.09 -18.40
CA SER A 181 -12.87 9.91 -17.70
C SER A 181 -12.78 9.74 -16.19
N LEU A 182 -13.52 8.86 -15.57
CA LEU A 182 -13.69 8.79 -14.13
C LEU A 182 -13.64 7.34 -13.64
N MET A 183 -12.93 7.10 -12.53
CA MET A 183 -13.04 5.90 -11.72
C MET A 183 -13.37 6.30 -10.29
N THR A 184 -14.30 5.58 -9.63
CA THR A 184 -14.66 5.80 -8.23
C THR A 184 -14.69 4.48 -7.47
N LEU A 185 -14.29 4.51 -6.19
CA LEU A 185 -14.64 3.50 -5.20
C LEU A 185 -15.76 4.08 -4.35
N GLU A 186 -16.82 3.31 -4.17
CA GLU A 186 -17.99 3.67 -3.38
C GLU A 186 -18.29 2.56 -2.38
N TRP A 187 -18.94 2.87 -1.27
CA TRP A 187 -19.40 1.90 -0.29
C TRP A 187 -20.90 2.03 -0.02
N SER A 188 -21.51 0.93 0.41
CA SER A 188 -22.93 0.86 0.72
C SER A 188 -23.21 -0.17 1.82
N LEU A 189 -24.20 0.11 2.70
CA LEU A 189 -24.67 -0.85 3.70
C LEU A 189 -25.81 -1.75 3.16
N ASP A 190 -26.47 -1.34 2.07
CA ASP A 190 -27.71 -1.95 1.57
C ASP A 190 -27.72 -2.21 0.05
N GLN A 191 -26.63 -1.88 -0.64
CA GLN A 191 -26.49 -1.91 -2.11
C GLN A 191 -27.48 -1.01 -2.86
N VAL A 192 -28.15 -0.11 -2.18
CA VAL A 192 -29.12 0.84 -2.74
C VAL A 192 -28.57 2.27 -2.70
N GLN A 193 -28.11 2.69 -1.54
CA GLN A 193 -27.45 3.98 -1.38
C GLN A 193 -25.92 3.78 -1.37
N TRP A 194 -25.24 4.49 -2.30
CA TRP A 194 -23.80 4.44 -2.46
C TRP A 194 -23.16 5.78 -2.08
N PHE A 195 -22.06 5.69 -1.33
CA PHE A 195 -21.30 6.84 -0.83
C PHE A 195 -19.88 6.80 -1.38
N PRO A 196 -19.34 7.92 -1.86
CA PRO A 196 -17.99 7.94 -2.40
C PRO A 196 -16.96 7.72 -1.28
N ALA A 197 -15.96 6.86 -1.57
CA ALA A 197 -14.80 6.63 -0.73
C ALA A 197 -13.52 7.18 -1.37
N TRP A 198 -13.41 7.06 -2.70
CA TRP A 198 -12.29 7.55 -3.48
C TRP A 198 -12.71 7.84 -4.92
N SER A 199 -12.02 8.75 -5.58
CA SER A 199 -12.25 9.03 -7.01
C SER A 199 -11.01 9.58 -7.68
N GLN A 200 -10.83 9.22 -8.95
CA GLN A 200 -9.77 9.75 -9.81
C GLN A 200 -10.31 10.01 -11.21
N SER A 201 -9.83 11.07 -11.86
CA SER A 201 -10.30 11.46 -13.18
C SER A 201 -9.17 11.88 -14.11
N GLY A 202 -9.36 11.64 -15.41
CA GLY A 202 -8.41 11.99 -16.45
C GLY A 202 -7.19 11.08 -16.50
N ASP A 203 -6.28 11.42 -17.40
CA ASP A 203 -5.04 10.67 -17.65
C ASP A 203 -4.09 10.73 -16.43
N GLN A 204 -3.71 9.56 -15.91
CA GLN A 204 -2.80 9.40 -14.79
C GLN A 204 -1.43 8.85 -15.22
N GLY A 205 -1.19 8.78 -16.54
CA GLY A 205 0.03 8.20 -17.11
C GLY A 205 -0.03 6.68 -17.26
N ASN A 206 0.95 6.14 -17.99
CA ASN A 206 1.02 4.73 -18.34
C ASN A 206 1.75 3.91 -17.24
N ALA A 207 1.17 3.87 -16.06
CA ALA A 207 1.63 3.04 -14.95
C ALA A 207 0.48 2.73 -14.01
N TRP A 208 0.52 1.57 -13.38
CA TRP A 208 -0.37 1.25 -12.27
C TRP A 208 -0.15 2.22 -11.11
N GLN A 209 -1.22 2.69 -10.51
CA GLN A 209 -1.23 3.64 -9.41
C GLN A 209 -1.93 3.01 -8.21
N LEU A 210 -1.48 3.34 -7.01
CA LEU A 210 -2.12 2.89 -5.78
C LEU A 210 -3.30 3.80 -5.43
N GLY A 211 -4.49 3.22 -5.31
CA GLY A 211 -5.68 3.84 -4.74
C GLY A 211 -5.81 3.47 -3.26
N PHE A 212 -6.27 4.41 -2.45
CA PHE A 212 -6.46 4.20 -1.02
C PHE A 212 -7.70 4.92 -0.51
N ALA A 213 -8.46 4.26 0.35
CA ALA A 213 -9.60 4.84 1.05
C ALA A 213 -9.54 4.48 2.54
N ASP A 214 -9.31 5.47 3.40
CA ASP A 214 -9.45 5.34 4.85
C ASP A 214 -10.93 5.44 5.23
N LEU A 215 -11.44 4.43 5.94
CA LEU A 215 -12.88 4.24 6.15
C LEU A 215 -13.23 4.03 7.64
N PRO A 216 -12.77 4.88 8.56
CA PRO A 216 -13.05 4.73 9.99
C PRO A 216 -14.55 4.79 10.30
N ILE A 217 -15.34 5.40 9.41
CA ILE A 217 -16.81 5.46 9.51
C ILE A 217 -17.46 4.07 9.39
N LEU A 218 -16.76 3.09 8.79
CA LEU A 218 -17.25 1.72 8.61
C LEU A 218 -16.91 0.79 9.77
N LYS A 219 -16.22 1.29 10.79
CA LYS A 219 -15.95 0.53 12.01
C LYS A 219 -17.27 0.01 12.60
N GLY A 220 -17.32 -1.31 12.83
CA GLY A 220 -18.50 -1.96 13.41
C GLY A 220 -19.65 -2.20 12.42
N ALA A 221 -19.43 -2.06 11.11
CA ALA A 221 -20.44 -2.23 10.08
C ALA A 221 -20.16 -3.42 9.16
N GLU A 222 -21.24 -3.95 8.56
CA GLU A 222 -21.15 -4.78 7.35
C GLU A 222 -21.36 -3.90 6.13
N VAL A 223 -20.52 -4.06 5.09
CA VAL A 223 -20.49 -3.14 3.95
C VAL A 223 -20.21 -3.85 2.63
N TYR A 224 -20.70 -3.27 1.54
CA TYR A 224 -20.33 -3.62 0.16
C TYR A 224 -19.54 -2.49 -0.47
N PHE A 225 -18.62 -2.84 -1.37
CA PHE A 225 -17.91 -1.88 -2.19
C PHE A 225 -18.35 -1.99 -3.66
N ARG A 226 -18.26 -0.86 -4.35
CA ARG A 226 -18.49 -0.78 -5.79
C ARG A 226 -17.39 0.03 -6.45
N ILE A 227 -16.77 -0.54 -7.47
CA ILE A 227 -15.88 0.19 -8.36
C ILE A 227 -16.68 0.62 -9.58
N THR A 228 -16.80 1.91 -9.77
CA THR A 228 -17.50 2.50 -10.92
C THR A 228 -16.47 3.08 -11.88
N GLY A 229 -16.42 2.54 -13.09
CA GLY A 229 -15.65 3.10 -14.18
C GLY A 229 -16.54 3.82 -15.17
N THR A 230 -16.10 4.94 -15.72
CA THR A 230 -16.79 5.65 -16.82
C THR A 230 -15.81 5.93 -17.94
N THR A 231 -16.03 5.37 -19.11
CA THR A 231 -15.20 5.61 -20.29
C THR A 231 -15.39 7.03 -20.84
N GLY A 232 -14.39 7.52 -21.54
CA GLY A 232 -14.42 8.84 -22.15
C GLY A 232 -15.07 8.90 -23.53
N SER A 233 -14.74 9.94 -24.28
CA SER A 233 -15.38 10.25 -25.55
C SER A 233 -14.79 9.53 -26.76
N ASN A 234 -13.70 8.80 -26.62
CA ASN A 234 -13.07 8.01 -27.68
C ASN A 234 -12.38 6.74 -27.13
N TYR A 235 -11.72 5.96 -27.99
CA TYR A 235 -11.08 4.68 -27.67
C TYR A 235 -9.85 4.81 -26.76
N GLU A 236 -9.25 5.99 -26.63
CA GLU A 236 -8.12 6.23 -25.72
C GLU A 236 -8.61 6.49 -24.29
N SER A 237 -9.33 5.52 -23.74
CA SER A 237 -10.03 5.65 -22.45
C SER A 237 -10.21 4.30 -21.75
N ASP A 238 -9.46 3.27 -22.15
CA ASP A 238 -9.42 2.02 -21.38
C ASP A 238 -8.85 2.30 -20.00
N MET A 239 -9.40 1.66 -18.99
CA MET A 239 -8.90 1.76 -17.61
C MET A 239 -8.81 0.39 -16.99
N GLY A 240 -7.83 0.18 -16.09
CA GLY A 240 -7.57 -1.06 -15.38
C GLY A 240 -7.84 -0.95 -13.89
N PHE A 241 -8.23 -2.05 -13.29
CA PHE A 241 -8.44 -2.22 -11.84
C PHE A 241 -7.90 -3.58 -11.41
N ASP A 242 -7.17 -3.61 -10.28
CA ASP A 242 -6.47 -4.80 -9.82
C ASP A 242 -6.11 -4.75 -8.33
N GLY A 243 -5.68 -5.89 -7.77
CA GLY A 243 -5.05 -5.97 -6.47
C GLY A 243 -5.86 -5.34 -5.34
N PHE A 244 -7.19 -5.62 -5.29
CA PHE A 244 -8.04 -5.10 -4.23
C PHE A 244 -7.69 -5.72 -2.89
N GLN A 245 -7.43 -4.90 -1.89
CA GLN A 245 -7.10 -5.33 -0.54
C GLN A 245 -8.00 -4.64 0.48
N GLY A 246 -8.55 -5.44 1.40
CA GLY A 246 -9.35 -4.97 2.52
C GLY A 246 -8.63 -5.22 3.84
N PHE A 247 -8.61 -4.22 4.70
CA PHE A 247 -7.96 -4.28 6.02
C PHE A 247 -8.94 -3.90 7.12
N GLY A 248 -8.90 -4.62 8.23
CA GLY A 248 -9.79 -4.40 9.38
C GLY A 248 -9.20 -3.53 10.47
N GLY A 249 -7.88 -3.45 10.57
CA GLY A 249 -7.16 -2.64 11.54
C GLY A 249 -5.70 -2.99 11.64
N GLY A 250 -4.89 -2.01 12.02
CA GLY A 250 -3.59 -2.20 12.62
C GLY A 250 -2.47 -2.78 11.77
N GLN A 251 -2.50 -2.68 10.45
CA GLN A 251 -1.28 -2.90 9.66
C GLN A 251 -0.84 -1.55 9.08
N PRO A 252 0.28 -0.99 9.56
CA PRO A 252 0.87 0.14 8.87
C PRO A 252 1.30 -0.32 7.49
N LEU A 253 0.78 0.31 6.45
CA LEU A 253 1.32 0.14 5.11
C LEU A 253 2.74 0.73 5.10
N PRO A 254 3.73 0.06 4.50
CA PRO A 254 5.10 0.54 4.56
C PRO A 254 5.23 1.86 3.80
N VAL A 255 5.64 2.91 4.53
CA VAL A 255 6.31 4.03 3.87
C VAL A 255 7.63 3.51 3.34
N ASP A 256 7.84 3.65 2.05
CA ASP A 256 9.09 3.32 1.41
C ASP A 256 10.05 4.50 1.57
N LEU A 257 10.82 4.47 2.65
CA LEU A 257 11.89 5.45 2.89
C LEU A 257 13.04 5.19 1.92
N VAL A 258 13.21 6.08 0.94
CA VAL A 258 14.31 6.02 -0.03
C VAL A 258 15.61 6.44 0.62
N SER A 259 15.58 7.51 1.42
CA SER A 259 16.77 8.00 2.11
C SER A 259 16.44 8.81 3.35
N PHE A 260 17.32 8.74 4.35
CA PHE A 260 17.36 9.65 5.50
C PHE A 260 18.81 10.08 5.70
N SER A 261 19.07 11.37 5.73
CA SER A 261 20.41 11.95 5.83
C SER A 261 20.41 13.20 6.69
N GLY A 262 21.59 13.53 7.23
CA GLY A 262 21.75 14.74 8.01
C GLY A 262 23.16 15.29 7.86
N GLU A 263 23.29 16.61 7.93
CA GLU A 263 24.57 17.30 7.91
C GLU A 263 24.57 18.55 8.79
N LEU A 264 25.71 18.89 9.37
CA LEU A 264 25.90 20.12 10.11
C LEU A 264 25.96 21.30 9.15
N ASN A 265 25.08 22.29 9.35
CA ASN A 265 25.19 23.61 8.72
C ASN A 265 25.96 24.55 9.67
N PRO A 266 27.25 24.82 9.41
CA PRO A 266 28.07 25.64 10.33
C PRO A 266 27.62 27.10 10.41
N SER A 267 26.96 27.62 9.38
CA SER A 267 26.50 29.01 9.34
C SER A 267 25.31 29.28 10.24
N GLU A 268 24.48 28.23 10.47
CA GLU A 268 23.30 28.31 11.34
C GLU A 268 23.51 27.62 12.68
N SER A 269 24.65 26.93 12.87
CA SER A 269 24.92 26.08 14.03
C SER A 269 23.84 25.02 14.25
N ALA A 270 23.26 24.51 13.17
CA ALA A 270 22.14 23.59 13.16
C ALA A 270 22.48 22.31 12.38
N VAL A 271 21.82 21.21 12.68
CA VAL A 271 21.82 20.02 11.82
C VAL A 271 20.63 20.07 10.89
N VAL A 272 20.90 20.01 9.58
CA VAL A 272 19.87 19.87 8.55
C VAL A 272 19.59 18.39 8.38
N LEU A 273 18.34 17.97 8.53
CA LEU A 273 17.87 16.62 8.33
C LEU A 273 16.98 16.59 7.09
N ASN A 274 17.25 15.64 6.16
CA ASN A 274 16.49 15.48 4.94
C ASN A 274 16.09 14.02 4.80
N TRP A 275 14.85 13.78 4.32
CA TRP A 275 14.43 12.43 3.93
C TRP A 275 13.56 12.46 2.69
N VAL A 276 13.63 11.34 1.96
CA VAL A 276 12.88 11.11 0.73
C VAL A 276 12.10 9.82 0.91
N ILE A 277 10.84 9.86 0.56
CA ILE A 277 9.94 8.70 0.53
C ILE A 277 9.46 8.47 -0.90
N ALA A 278 9.40 7.21 -1.34
CA ALA A 278 8.87 6.85 -2.66
C ALA A 278 7.33 6.91 -2.66
N SER A 279 6.72 6.47 -1.57
CA SER A 279 5.28 6.50 -1.36
C SER A 279 4.98 6.56 0.13
N GLN A 280 3.80 7.04 0.49
CA GLN A 280 3.28 6.97 1.85
C GLN A 280 1.79 6.68 1.82
N VAL A 281 1.33 5.90 2.77
CA VAL A 281 -0.06 5.55 2.92
C VAL A 281 -0.48 5.84 4.34
N ASN A 282 -1.61 6.53 4.50
CA ASN A 282 -2.23 6.86 5.78
C ASN A 282 -1.31 7.63 6.75
N ASN A 283 -0.22 8.22 6.28
CA ASN A 283 0.76 8.90 7.12
C ASN A 283 0.21 10.21 7.67
N ASP A 284 0.03 10.29 8.98
CA ASP A 284 -0.39 11.51 9.69
C ASP A 284 0.79 12.48 9.84
N PHE A 285 1.88 12.01 10.47
CA PHE A 285 3.07 12.83 10.66
C PHE A 285 4.34 11.99 10.83
N PHE A 286 5.48 12.67 10.66
CA PHE A 286 6.80 12.19 11.05
C PHE A 286 7.23 12.88 12.34
N GLU A 287 7.65 12.09 13.34
CA GLU A 287 8.43 12.56 14.49
C GLU A 287 9.90 12.42 14.16
N ILE A 288 10.66 13.49 14.31
CA ILE A 288 12.10 13.46 14.21
C ILE A 288 12.63 13.35 15.63
N GLU A 289 13.32 12.26 15.89
CA GLU A 289 13.82 11.94 17.22
C GLU A 289 15.35 11.97 17.26
N ARG A 290 15.89 12.49 18.35
CA ARG A 290 17.33 12.56 18.64
C ARG A 290 17.66 11.76 19.89
N SER A 291 18.85 11.12 19.90
CA SER A 291 19.42 10.41 21.03
C SER A 291 20.93 10.62 21.08
N VAL A 292 21.53 10.50 22.28
CA VAL A 292 22.99 10.49 22.48
C VAL A 292 23.53 9.11 22.80
N ASP A 293 22.66 8.13 23.09
CA ASP A 293 23.02 6.79 23.55
C ASP A 293 22.26 5.66 22.83
N ILE A 294 21.35 6.01 21.91
CA ILE A 294 20.40 5.11 21.19
C ILE A 294 19.40 4.36 22.10
N GLU A 295 19.38 4.66 23.37
CA GLU A 295 18.43 4.06 24.33
C GLU A 295 17.26 5.02 24.59
N GLU A 296 17.55 6.26 24.93
CA GLU A 296 16.53 7.30 25.16
C GLU A 296 16.43 8.25 23.98
N TRP A 297 15.21 8.51 23.55
CA TRP A 297 14.89 9.34 22.37
C TRP A 297 14.02 10.52 22.76
N GLU A 298 14.38 11.69 22.29
CA GLU A 298 13.57 12.91 22.42
C GLU A 298 13.05 13.34 21.04
N THR A 299 11.77 13.64 20.95
CA THR A 299 11.18 14.24 19.74
C THR A 299 11.63 15.71 19.66
N ILE A 300 12.36 16.05 18.60
CA ILE A 300 12.87 17.40 18.36
C ILE A 300 12.01 18.21 17.40
N ASP A 301 11.27 17.52 16.53
CA ASP A 301 10.33 18.14 15.58
C ASP A 301 9.24 17.16 15.17
N ILE A 302 8.12 17.71 14.66
CA ILE A 302 7.00 16.95 14.09
C ILE A 302 6.65 17.61 12.75
N ILE A 303 6.68 16.83 11.69
CA ILE A 303 6.38 17.25 10.31
C ILE A 303 5.15 16.53 9.82
N GLU A 304 4.14 17.27 9.41
CA GLU A 304 2.88 16.72 8.88
C GLU A 304 3.15 15.83 7.66
N GLY A 305 2.55 14.64 7.64
CA GLY A 305 2.58 13.72 6.50
C GLY A 305 1.66 14.21 5.40
N ALA A 306 1.81 13.67 4.18
CA ALA A 306 0.91 13.98 3.07
C ALA A 306 -0.26 13.00 2.95
N GLY A 307 -0.55 12.23 4.01
CA GLY A 307 -1.60 11.21 4.00
C GLY A 307 -1.22 10.04 3.11
N THR A 308 -2.00 9.82 2.05
CA THR A 308 -1.71 8.78 1.06
C THR A 308 -1.28 9.40 -0.25
N VAL A 309 -0.03 9.13 -0.66
CA VAL A 309 0.54 9.54 -1.96
C VAL A 309 1.49 8.46 -2.48
N ASN A 310 1.47 8.23 -3.78
CA ASN A 310 2.32 7.26 -4.49
C ASN A 310 3.37 7.93 -5.39
N VAL A 311 3.77 9.14 -5.04
CA VAL A 311 4.85 9.88 -5.70
C VAL A 311 5.94 10.20 -4.71
N GLU A 312 7.17 10.29 -5.21
CA GLU A 312 8.32 10.66 -4.39
C GLU A 312 8.14 12.03 -3.74
N MET A 313 8.30 12.08 -2.42
CA MET A 313 8.23 13.32 -1.65
C MET A 313 9.50 13.53 -0.83
N THR A 314 9.95 14.78 -0.80
CA THR A 314 11.12 15.20 -0.04
C THR A 314 10.69 16.09 1.12
N TYR A 315 11.20 15.77 2.31
CA TYR A 315 10.99 16.50 3.55
C TYR A 315 12.32 16.96 4.14
N ASN A 316 12.28 18.02 4.92
CA ASN A 316 13.44 18.49 5.67
C ASN A 316 13.04 19.17 6.97
N THR A 317 13.97 19.20 7.92
CA THR A 317 13.88 19.99 9.14
C THR A 317 15.26 20.35 9.68
N LEU A 318 15.33 21.19 10.73
CA LEU A 318 16.55 21.67 11.35
C LEU A 318 16.54 21.42 12.86
N ASP A 319 17.57 20.76 13.35
CA ASP A 319 17.88 20.77 14.78
C ASP A 319 18.74 22.01 15.09
N TYR A 320 18.13 23.02 15.71
CA TYR A 320 18.82 24.27 16.10
C TYR A 320 19.61 24.13 17.40
N ASN A 321 19.50 23.02 18.11
CA ASN A 321 20.18 22.80 19.39
C ASN A 321 20.92 21.45 19.39
N PRO A 322 21.77 21.18 18.39
CA PRO A 322 22.46 19.93 18.29
C PRO A 322 23.45 19.74 19.44
N VAL A 323 23.56 18.49 19.95
CA VAL A 323 24.46 18.19 21.07
C VAL A 323 25.88 17.99 20.56
N THR A 324 26.87 18.59 21.25
CA THR A 324 28.30 18.36 20.95
C THR A 324 28.67 16.89 21.23
N GLY A 325 29.39 16.26 20.31
CA GLY A 325 29.71 14.85 20.32
C GLY A 325 28.96 14.10 19.24
N VAL A 326 28.66 12.84 19.46
CA VAL A 326 27.84 12.03 18.55
C VAL A 326 26.38 12.12 18.98
N SER A 327 25.54 12.50 18.03
CA SER A 327 24.08 12.41 18.17
C SER A 327 23.53 11.46 17.11
N TYR A 328 22.53 10.70 17.49
CA TYR A 328 21.79 9.82 16.61
C TYR A 328 20.43 10.46 16.29
N TYR A 329 20.02 10.38 15.05
CA TYR A 329 18.71 10.88 14.62
C TYR A 329 17.96 9.76 13.93
N ARG A 330 16.67 9.63 14.19
CA ARG A 330 15.78 8.70 13.49
C ARG A 330 14.45 9.35 13.14
N LEU A 331 13.79 8.76 12.16
CA LEU A 331 12.41 9.07 11.85
C LEU A 331 11.50 8.06 12.54
N LYS A 332 10.39 8.54 13.08
CA LYS A 332 9.25 7.74 13.48
C LYS A 332 8.05 8.30 12.73
N GLN A 333 7.47 7.47 11.89
CA GLN A 333 6.23 7.77 11.20
C GLN A 333 5.06 7.30 12.04
N THR A 334 4.00 8.09 12.11
CA THR A 334 2.74 7.75 12.77
C THR A 334 1.61 7.92 11.77
N ASP A 335 0.76 6.93 11.67
CA ASP A 335 -0.41 6.92 10.79
C ASP A 335 -1.64 7.50 11.49
N HIS A 336 -2.67 7.92 10.74
CA HIS A 336 -3.91 8.48 11.29
C HIS A 336 -4.65 7.53 12.25
N ASN A 337 -4.39 6.23 12.20
CA ASN A 337 -4.93 5.25 13.15
C ASN A 337 -4.11 5.12 14.45
N GLY A 338 -2.95 5.79 14.55
CA GLY A 338 -2.04 5.77 15.67
C GLY A 338 -0.96 4.69 15.63
N ASP A 339 -0.96 3.82 14.62
CA ASP A 339 0.14 2.87 14.40
C ASP A 339 1.39 3.63 13.97
N TYR A 340 2.57 3.11 14.30
CA TYR A 340 3.81 3.79 13.97
C TYR A 340 4.92 2.84 13.53
N LYS A 341 5.85 3.38 12.75
CA LYS A 341 7.08 2.71 12.31
C LYS A 341 8.28 3.60 12.59
N THR A 342 9.33 3.02 13.18
CA THR A 342 10.62 3.69 13.35
C THR A 342 11.63 3.19 12.32
N PHE A 343 12.40 4.13 11.76
CA PHE A 343 13.45 3.83 10.79
C PHE A 343 14.82 3.77 11.47
N ASN A 344 15.80 3.15 10.78
CA ASN A 344 17.16 3.04 11.29
C ASN A 344 17.78 4.42 11.52
N PRO A 345 18.47 4.64 12.64
CA PRO A 345 19.07 5.92 12.94
C PRO A 345 20.32 6.19 12.09
N ILE A 346 20.59 7.48 11.88
CA ILE A 346 21.85 8.00 11.35
C ILE A 346 22.64 8.64 12.50
N ALA A 347 23.98 8.66 12.39
CA ALA A 347 24.86 9.29 13.36
C ALA A 347 25.50 10.55 12.80
N ILE A 348 25.43 11.65 13.54
CA ILE A 348 26.04 12.96 13.21
C ILE A 348 27.04 13.31 14.30
N THR A 349 28.26 13.64 13.92
CA THR A 349 29.31 14.06 14.86
C THR A 349 29.49 15.57 14.79
N ILE A 350 29.27 16.25 15.91
CA ILE A 350 29.48 17.69 16.08
C ILE A 350 30.74 17.91 16.89
N GLN A 351 31.73 18.48 16.27
CA GLN A 351 32.98 18.80 16.96
C GLN A 351 32.74 19.93 17.97
N ALA A 352 33.26 19.74 19.17
CA ALA A 352 33.31 20.84 20.12
C ALA A 352 34.11 22.01 19.49
N PRO A 353 33.66 23.25 19.67
CA PRO A 353 34.47 24.37 19.26
C PRO A 353 35.86 24.25 19.91
N PRO A 354 36.92 24.60 19.20
CA PRO A 354 38.26 24.56 19.77
C PRO A 354 38.27 25.35 21.08
N PRO A 355 39.00 24.86 22.11
CA PRO A 355 39.01 25.53 23.38
C PRO A 355 39.51 26.97 23.16
N HIS A 356 38.75 27.91 23.70
CA HIS A 356 39.18 29.31 23.73
C HIS A 356 40.42 29.46 24.62
N ILE A 357 41.60 29.26 24.02
CA ILE A 357 42.86 29.40 24.72
C ILE A 357 43.35 30.82 24.53
N LEU A 358 43.52 31.52 25.63
CA LEU A 358 44.05 32.87 25.63
C LEU A 358 45.48 32.88 25.07
N ASN A 359 45.72 33.59 23.98
CA ASN A 359 47.03 33.73 23.37
C ASN A 359 47.84 34.83 24.03
N LYS A 360 47.22 36.03 24.15
CA LYS A 360 47.82 37.16 24.81
C LYS A 360 46.81 38.22 25.21
N LEU A 361 47.23 39.10 26.11
CA LEU A 361 46.51 40.32 26.47
C LEU A 361 47.24 41.52 25.89
N ILE A 362 46.51 42.43 25.25
CA ILE A 362 47.08 43.70 24.75
C ILE A 362 46.26 44.89 25.22
N ASN A 363 46.90 46.08 25.33
CA ASN A 363 46.21 47.30 25.53
C ASN A 363 45.72 47.93 24.19
N THR A 364 45.08 49.09 24.27
CA THR A 364 44.56 49.81 23.08
C THR A 364 45.63 50.30 22.09
N MET A 365 46.88 50.28 22.50
CA MET A 365 48.04 50.61 21.64
C MET A 365 48.70 49.35 21.05
N GLY A 366 48.14 48.16 21.28
CA GLY A 366 48.67 46.89 20.77
C GLY A 366 49.86 46.33 21.57
N GLN A 367 50.23 46.91 22.70
CA GLN A 367 51.31 46.42 23.57
C GLN A 367 50.82 45.27 24.41
N GLU A 368 51.62 44.22 24.58
CA GLU A 368 51.31 43.12 25.48
C GLU A 368 51.26 43.61 26.93
N VAL A 369 50.23 43.16 27.64
CA VAL A 369 50.00 43.48 29.06
C VAL A 369 49.66 42.21 29.81
N ASP A 370 49.84 42.24 31.10
CA ASP A 370 49.40 41.15 31.97
C ASP A 370 48.04 41.50 32.63
N ASP A 371 47.50 40.55 33.40
CA ASP A 371 46.22 40.73 34.04
C ASP A 371 46.21 41.80 35.15
N SER A 372 47.37 42.38 35.52
CA SER A 372 47.44 43.50 36.47
C SER A 372 47.18 44.84 35.81
N TYR A 373 47.17 44.94 34.49
CA TYR A 373 46.99 46.19 33.74
C TYR A 373 45.65 46.86 34.07
N ASN A 374 45.69 48.18 34.36
CA ASN A 374 44.52 48.96 34.69
C ASN A 374 44.06 49.73 33.46
N GLY A 375 42.94 49.36 32.90
CA GLY A 375 42.39 49.96 31.67
C GLY A 375 41.67 48.93 30.80
N LEU A 376 41.49 49.32 29.55
CA LEU A 376 40.88 48.42 28.55
C LEU A 376 41.92 47.37 28.08
N ILE A 377 41.60 46.14 28.30
CA ILE A 377 42.38 44.95 27.89
C ILE A 377 41.63 44.31 26.73
N ILE A 378 42.39 43.97 25.69
CA ILE A 378 41.93 43.15 24.54
C ILE A 378 42.58 41.79 24.70
N GLU A 379 41.76 40.81 24.90
CA GLU A 379 42.14 39.39 24.97
C GLU A 379 42.21 38.87 23.54
N ILE A 380 43.33 38.36 23.09
CA ILE A 380 43.51 37.72 21.80
C ILE A 380 43.57 36.23 22.04
N TRP A 381 42.65 35.49 21.37
CA TRP A 381 42.53 34.05 21.51
C TRP A 381 43.33 33.34 20.42
N GLN A 382 43.66 32.08 20.59
CA GLN A 382 44.46 31.31 19.64
C GLN A 382 43.73 31.09 18.28
N ASP A 383 42.40 31.13 18.28
CA ASP A 383 41.55 31.04 17.09
C ASP A 383 41.50 32.33 16.25
N GLY A 384 42.23 33.39 16.69
CA GLY A 384 42.25 34.68 16.05
C GLY A 384 41.15 35.65 16.43
N THR A 385 40.20 35.18 17.26
CA THR A 385 39.14 36.05 17.80
C THR A 385 39.66 36.96 18.92
N SER A 386 38.91 38.01 19.25
CA SER A 386 39.28 38.92 20.35
C SER A 386 38.06 39.33 21.15
N THR A 387 38.23 39.45 22.47
CA THR A 387 37.26 40.01 23.38
C THR A 387 37.84 41.24 24.08
N LYS A 388 36.98 42.12 24.59
CA LYS A 388 37.39 43.33 25.30
C LYS A 388 36.81 43.32 26.70
N ARG A 389 37.67 43.58 27.73
CA ARG A 389 37.21 43.79 29.09
C ARG A 389 37.89 45.01 29.68
N TYR A 390 37.17 45.67 30.53
CA TYR A 390 37.73 46.84 31.29
C TYR A 390 38.00 46.46 32.74
N LYS A 391 39.23 46.70 33.18
CA LYS A 391 39.65 46.44 34.57
C LYS A 391 39.99 47.72 35.29
N LEU A 392 39.41 47.87 36.46
CA LEU A 392 39.73 48.94 37.42
C LEU A 392 40.25 48.28 38.68
N ASN A 393 41.45 48.62 39.09
CA ASN A 393 41.90 48.28 40.43
C ASN A 393 41.09 49.10 41.44
N LYS A 394 40.36 48.44 42.35
CA LYS A 394 39.81 49.10 43.49
C LYS A 394 40.96 49.58 44.37
N GLN A 395 41.01 50.91 44.68
CA GLN A 395 41.90 51.47 45.68
C GLN A 395 41.52 50.99 47.07
#